data_1d652cc6121a666d8f20fd38e65ce07a
#
_entry.id   1d652cc6121a666d8f20fd38e65ce07a
#
_cell.length_a   1.000
_cell.length_b   1.000
_cell.length_c   1.000
_cell.angle_alpha   90.00
_cell.angle_beta   90.00
_cell.angle_gamma   90.00
#
_symmetry.space_group_name_H-M   'P 1'
#
loop_
_entity.id
_entity.type
_entity.pdbx_description
1 polymer ?
#
loop_
_entity_poly.entity_id
_entity_poly.type
_entity_poly.pdbx_seq_one_letter_code
_entity_poly.pdbx_strand_id
1 'polypeptide(L)'
;IFGIFGYLASPLWLVFMLTFNWIFCYQKYTGLSNISVKSFNPYLKDWSGTQQALLIFVICMTVIMLPKVLSLVDLARDQPRRARFGSLANATVGVIGETIFSTLHAPMLMLWHTRFVFTNLAGITVGWTTQNRDADGIDWLYALQRNWGHTLIGVAWGAFIWWLSPDLFWWFTPVLAGLAFSIPLSVLTSRRDLGTRAKQLGLFLTPEETQPPRELVSLRSHMAIHDLTGAETEANRCRPHAGLSRAVLDPYVNAIHVTLLREKKLNPVYAEQFERLGSGTEAVRLLGEKLLAEGPEKLNPDERMSVMADQRVMVWLHQQAWVRPEEKLAPWWKAMIREFSQRDH
;
A
#
# COMPACT_ATOMS: atom_id res chain seq x y z
N ILE A 1 -16.78 4.44 14.25
CA ILE A 1 -16.60 4.16 15.70
C ILE A 1 -15.49 3.11 15.89
N PHE A 2 -15.55 1.92 15.26
CA PHE A 2 -14.51 0.86 15.44
C PHE A 2 -13.09 1.32 15.07
N GLY A 3 -12.93 2.12 14.00
CA GLY A 3 -11.62 2.66 13.63
C GLY A 3 -11.00 3.56 14.70
N ILE A 4 -11.80 4.38 15.38
CA ILE A 4 -11.34 5.23 16.48
C ILE A 4 -10.78 4.39 17.63
N PHE A 5 -11.50 3.32 18.03
CA PHE A 5 -11.02 2.42 19.07
C PHE A 5 -9.71 1.72 18.69
N GLY A 6 -9.56 1.30 17.42
CA GLY A 6 -8.33 0.69 16.93
C GLY A 6 -7.11 1.61 17.06
N TYR A 7 -7.27 2.90 16.73
CA TYR A 7 -6.19 3.89 16.88
C TYR A 7 -5.91 4.24 18.34
N LEU A 8 -6.95 4.43 19.17
CA LEU A 8 -6.80 4.77 20.59
C LEU A 8 -6.26 3.61 21.44
N ALA A 9 -6.51 2.37 21.05
CA ALA A 9 -5.94 1.21 21.76
C ALA A 9 -4.41 1.20 21.74
N SER A 10 -3.79 1.71 20.67
CA SER A 10 -2.34 1.69 20.51
C SER A 10 -1.59 2.51 21.56
N PRO A 11 -1.91 3.81 21.81
CA PRO A 11 -1.27 4.55 22.90
C PRO A 11 -1.59 3.96 24.28
N LEU A 12 -2.77 3.38 24.49
CA LEU A 12 -3.09 2.71 25.75
C LEU A 12 -2.21 1.48 25.99
N TRP A 13 -1.98 0.66 24.95
CA TRP A 13 -1.04 -0.46 25.02
C TRP A 13 0.39 0.00 25.29
N LEU A 14 0.84 1.08 24.67
CA LEU A 14 2.17 1.64 24.91
C LEU A 14 2.31 2.10 26.38
N VAL A 15 1.33 2.83 26.90
CA VAL A 15 1.29 3.26 28.30
C VAL A 15 1.28 2.07 29.24
N PHE A 16 0.48 1.06 28.96
CA PHE A 16 0.44 -0.18 29.74
C PHE A 16 1.81 -0.87 29.80
N MET A 17 2.50 -1.01 28.65
CA MET A 17 3.82 -1.62 28.60
C MET A 17 4.87 -0.80 29.37
N LEU A 18 4.85 0.52 29.21
CA LEU A 18 5.77 1.40 29.93
C LEU A 18 5.51 1.36 31.45
N THR A 19 4.25 1.38 31.87
CA THR A 19 3.87 1.28 33.28
C THR A 19 4.30 -0.07 33.89
N PHE A 20 4.11 -1.16 33.14
CA PHE A 20 4.56 -2.47 33.55
C PHE A 20 6.07 -2.54 33.77
N ASN A 21 6.84 -2.02 32.80
CA ASN A 21 8.30 -1.92 32.95
C ASN A 21 8.72 -1.04 34.13
N TRP A 22 8.02 0.08 34.34
CA TRP A 22 8.29 0.98 35.46
C TRP A 22 8.05 0.30 36.81
N ILE A 23 6.97 -0.45 36.95
CA ILE A 23 6.67 -1.23 38.17
C ILE A 23 7.78 -2.26 38.43
N PHE A 24 8.23 -3.01 37.42
CA PHE A 24 9.33 -3.95 37.57
C PHE A 24 10.65 -3.27 37.97
N CYS A 25 10.95 -2.12 37.38
CA CYS A 25 12.10 -1.33 37.73
C CYS A 25 12.03 -0.86 39.20
N TYR A 26 10.88 -0.33 39.61
CA TYR A 26 10.63 0.11 40.98
C TYR A 26 10.80 -1.04 41.99
N GLN A 27 10.24 -2.21 41.73
CA GLN A 27 10.39 -3.40 42.56
C GLN A 27 11.85 -3.84 42.73
N LYS A 28 12.62 -3.82 41.63
CA LYS A 28 14.04 -4.17 41.65
C LYS A 28 14.87 -3.23 42.52
N TYR A 29 14.58 -1.93 42.48
CA TYR A 29 15.37 -0.93 43.23
C TYR A 29 14.94 -0.77 44.70
N THR A 30 13.67 -0.96 45.01
CA THR A 30 13.15 -0.78 46.38
C THR A 30 13.18 -2.05 47.22
N GLY A 31 13.48 -3.20 46.61
CA GLY A 31 13.43 -4.50 47.29
C GLY A 31 12.01 -4.92 47.72
N LEU A 32 11.00 -4.14 47.36
CA LEU A 32 9.59 -4.44 47.64
C LEU A 32 9.08 -5.53 46.68
N SER A 33 9.69 -6.73 46.77
CA SER A 33 9.32 -7.88 45.95
C SER A 33 7.91 -8.44 46.24
N ASN A 34 7.24 -7.91 47.25
CA ASN A 34 5.94 -8.38 47.71
C ASN A 34 4.91 -7.25 47.72
N ILE A 35 4.68 -6.60 46.58
CA ILE A 35 3.33 -6.09 46.38
C ILE A 35 2.48 -7.32 46.11
N SER A 36 2.04 -7.97 47.20
CA SER A 36 0.97 -8.96 47.16
C SER A 36 -0.24 -8.19 46.62
N VAL A 37 -0.46 -8.24 45.31
CA VAL A 37 -1.72 -7.84 44.73
C VAL A 37 -2.73 -8.83 45.33
N LYS A 38 -3.39 -8.42 46.42
CA LYS A 38 -4.49 -9.18 46.97
C LYS A 38 -5.45 -9.42 45.81
N SER A 39 -5.55 -10.66 45.41
CA SER A 39 -6.43 -11.04 44.31
C SER A 39 -7.82 -10.50 44.65
N PHE A 40 -8.36 -9.66 43.74
CA PHE A 40 -9.73 -9.16 43.84
C PHE A 40 -10.76 -10.30 43.77
N ASN A 41 -10.32 -11.46 43.26
CA ASN A 41 -11.16 -12.64 43.12
C ASN A 41 -10.84 -13.64 44.26
N PRO A 42 -11.79 -13.95 45.17
CA PRO A 42 -11.61 -14.88 46.26
C PRO A 42 -11.20 -16.29 45.79
N TYR A 43 -11.56 -16.71 44.58
CA TYR A 43 -11.18 -18.02 44.02
C TYR A 43 -9.72 -18.09 43.55
N LEU A 44 -9.04 -16.95 43.39
CA LEU A 44 -7.63 -16.87 42.99
C LEU A 44 -6.72 -16.46 44.15
N LYS A 45 -7.23 -16.44 45.37
CA LYS A 45 -6.52 -15.95 46.55
C LYS A 45 -5.20 -16.69 46.81
N ASP A 46 -5.18 -17.99 46.51
CA ASP A 46 -4.02 -18.84 46.74
C ASP A 46 -3.07 -18.92 45.52
N TRP A 47 -3.41 -18.25 44.46
CA TRP A 47 -2.61 -18.24 43.23
C TRP A 47 -1.49 -17.21 43.33
N SER A 48 -0.29 -17.59 42.87
CA SER A 48 0.81 -16.65 42.73
C SER A 48 0.50 -15.61 41.63
N GLY A 49 1.13 -14.46 41.71
CA GLY A 49 0.97 -13.41 40.69
C GLY A 49 1.29 -13.89 39.24
N THR A 50 2.26 -14.80 39.10
CA THR A 50 2.60 -15.46 37.86
C THR A 50 1.46 -16.35 37.32
N GLN A 51 0.81 -17.11 38.16
CA GLN A 51 -0.32 -17.95 37.77
C GLN A 51 -1.52 -17.11 37.33
N GLN A 52 -1.80 -16.01 38.02
CA GLN A 52 -2.86 -15.07 37.66
C GLN A 52 -2.55 -14.41 36.31
N ALA A 53 -1.32 -13.98 36.09
CA ALA A 53 -0.88 -13.37 34.80
C ALA A 53 -0.99 -14.39 33.66
N LEU A 54 -0.58 -15.66 33.91
CA LEU A 54 -0.69 -16.73 32.91
C LEU A 54 -2.16 -17.03 32.56
N LEU A 55 -3.06 -17.05 33.54
CA LEU A 55 -4.49 -17.24 33.32
C LEU A 55 -5.05 -16.14 32.41
N ILE A 56 -4.76 -14.88 32.74
CA ILE A 56 -5.19 -13.72 31.91
C ILE A 56 -4.63 -13.84 30.50
N PHE A 57 -3.35 -14.19 30.38
CA PHE A 57 -2.71 -14.38 29.07
C PHE A 57 -3.41 -15.47 28.25
N VAL A 58 -3.70 -16.63 28.87
CA VAL A 58 -4.42 -17.75 28.21
C VAL A 58 -5.82 -17.33 27.77
N ILE A 59 -6.56 -16.61 28.63
CA ILE A 59 -7.89 -16.10 28.28
C ILE A 59 -7.80 -15.14 27.09
N CYS A 60 -6.89 -14.15 27.13
CA CYS A 60 -6.70 -13.21 26.03
C CYS A 60 -6.31 -13.92 24.73
N MET A 61 -5.35 -14.85 24.79
CA MET A 61 -4.95 -15.62 23.61
C MET A 61 -6.09 -16.47 23.07
N THR A 62 -6.89 -17.09 23.94
CA THR A 62 -8.07 -17.86 23.52
C THR A 62 -9.06 -16.96 22.78
N VAL A 63 -9.40 -15.80 23.33
CA VAL A 63 -10.33 -14.85 22.70
C VAL A 63 -9.81 -14.37 21.33
N ILE A 64 -8.51 -14.09 21.23
CA ILE A 64 -7.89 -13.62 19.96
C ILE A 64 -7.82 -14.76 18.93
N MET A 65 -7.49 -15.98 19.35
CA MET A 65 -7.31 -17.12 18.43
C MET A 65 -8.63 -17.81 18.07
N LEU A 66 -9.64 -17.72 18.93
CA LEU A 66 -10.91 -18.42 18.75
C LEU A 66 -11.58 -18.14 17.40
N PRO A 67 -11.69 -16.90 16.90
CA PRO A 67 -12.28 -16.64 15.58
C PRO A 67 -11.50 -17.30 14.44
N LYS A 68 -10.16 -17.35 14.53
CA LYS A 68 -9.30 -17.99 13.54
C LYS A 68 -9.50 -19.51 13.52
N VAL A 69 -9.56 -20.11 14.71
CA VAL A 69 -9.84 -21.55 14.85
C VAL A 69 -11.23 -21.89 14.35
N LEU A 70 -12.24 -21.11 14.72
CA LEU A 70 -13.63 -21.31 14.24
C LEU A 70 -13.71 -21.18 12.73
N SER A 71 -13.00 -20.24 12.12
CA SER A 71 -12.93 -20.09 10.65
C SER A 71 -12.33 -21.33 9.98
N LEU A 72 -11.28 -21.93 10.56
CA LEU A 72 -10.70 -23.18 10.04
C LEU A 72 -11.64 -24.37 10.23
N VAL A 73 -12.37 -24.44 11.36
CA VAL A 73 -13.38 -25.48 11.61
C VAL A 73 -14.54 -25.36 10.62
N ASP A 74 -15.01 -24.14 10.35
CA ASP A 74 -16.05 -23.88 9.36
C ASP A 74 -15.56 -24.30 7.94
N LEU A 75 -14.34 -23.92 7.59
CA LEU A 75 -13.72 -24.32 6.32
C LEU A 75 -13.54 -25.85 6.19
N ALA A 76 -13.24 -26.54 7.29
CA ALA A 76 -13.11 -27.99 7.32
C ALA A 76 -14.44 -28.71 7.04
N ARG A 77 -15.57 -28.12 7.43
CA ARG A 77 -16.91 -28.65 7.26
C ARG A 77 -17.50 -28.39 5.87
N ASP A 78 -17.09 -27.31 5.20
CA ASP A 78 -17.61 -26.88 3.90
C ASP A 78 -16.60 -27.21 2.78
N GLN A 79 -16.82 -28.33 2.09
CA GLN A 79 -15.94 -28.81 1.03
C GLN A 79 -15.88 -27.85 -0.20
N PRO A 80 -16.99 -27.30 -0.71
CA PRO A 80 -16.97 -26.32 -1.80
C PRO A 80 -16.21 -25.04 -1.43
N ARG A 81 -16.39 -24.54 -0.20
CA ARG A 81 -15.69 -23.36 0.29
C ARG A 81 -14.20 -23.63 0.45
N ARG A 82 -13.82 -24.81 0.97
CA ARG A 82 -12.42 -25.23 1.12
C ARG A 82 -11.64 -25.21 -0.19
N ALA A 83 -12.27 -25.65 -1.29
CA ALA A 83 -11.65 -25.62 -2.62
C ALA A 83 -11.28 -24.19 -3.08
N ARG A 84 -12.03 -23.17 -2.63
CA ARG A 84 -11.76 -21.77 -2.95
C ARG A 84 -10.53 -21.23 -2.25
N PHE A 85 -10.13 -21.80 -1.12
CA PHE A 85 -8.91 -21.46 -0.38
C PHE A 85 -7.74 -22.39 -0.69
N GLY A 86 -7.85 -23.22 -1.74
CA GLY A 86 -6.86 -24.20 -2.16
C GLY A 86 -6.96 -25.51 -1.39
N SER A 87 -6.63 -25.51 -0.10
CA SER A 87 -6.77 -26.70 0.78
C SER A 87 -6.86 -26.29 2.23
N LEU A 88 -7.33 -27.18 3.10
CA LEU A 88 -7.34 -26.95 4.53
C LEU A 88 -5.92 -26.77 5.10
N ALA A 89 -4.96 -27.54 4.59
CA ALA A 89 -3.56 -27.44 5.02
C ALA A 89 -2.98 -26.06 4.66
N ASN A 90 -3.18 -25.60 3.42
CA ASN A 90 -2.71 -24.29 2.98
C ASN A 90 -3.36 -23.15 3.75
N ALA A 91 -4.68 -23.25 4.01
CA ALA A 91 -5.39 -22.28 4.84
C ALA A 91 -4.84 -22.24 6.27
N THR A 92 -4.54 -23.41 6.87
CA THR A 92 -3.96 -23.50 8.21
C THR A 92 -2.56 -22.87 8.26
N VAL A 93 -1.70 -23.20 7.30
CA VAL A 93 -0.36 -22.58 7.19
C VAL A 93 -0.48 -21.06 6.97
N GLY A 94 -1.45 -20.63 6.15
CA GLY A 94 -1.76 -19.22 5.96
C GLY A 94 -2.14 -18.51 7.26
N VAL A 95 -3.03 -19.11 8.07
CA VAL A 95 -3.43 -18.57 9.39
C VAL A 95 -2.27 -18.49 10.37
N ILE A 96 -1.39 -19.50 10.40
CA ILE A 96 -0.19 -19.48 11.24
C ILE A 96 0.76 -18.38 10.78
N GLY A 97 1.05 -18.30 9.47
CA GLY A 97 1.91 -17.27 8.89
C GLY A 97 1.36 -15.86 9.14
N GLU A 98 0.06 -15.64 8.90
CA GLU A 98 -0.61 -14.36 9.18
C GLU A 98 -0.48 -13.99 10.67
N THR A 99 -0.65 -14.97 11.58
CA THR A 99 -0.52 -14.73 13.02
C THR A 99 0.90 -14.30 13.39
N ILE A 100 1.92 -14.94 12.83
CA ILE A 100 3.33 -14.56 13.07
C ILE A 100 3.57 -13.14 12.54
N PHE A 101 3.19 -12.86 11.29
CA PHE A 101 3.36 -11.53 10.69
C PHE A 101 2.61 -10.45 11.47
N SER A 102 1.36 -10.69 11.84
CA SER A 102 0.56 -9.75 12.63
C SER A 102 1.19 -9.48 14.01
N THR A 103 1.71 -10.50 14.67
CA THR A 103 2.40 -10.36 15.95
C THR A 103 3.65 -9.49 15.85
N LEU A 104 4.46 -9.68 14.79
CA LEU A 104 5.66 -8.89 14.57
C LEU A 104 5.35 -7.46 14.11
N HIS A 105 4.24 -7.24 13.38
CA HIS A 105 3.84 -5.90 12.93
C HIS A 105 3.10 -5.10 14.00
N ALA A 106 2.44 -5.76 14.94
CA ALA A 106 1.64 -5.09 15.98
C ALA A 106 2.40 -4.00 16.75
N PRO A 107 3.64 -4.20 17.24
CA PRO A 107 4.39 -3.15 17.94
C PRO A 107 4.80 -1.99 17.03
N MET A 108 5.06 -2.23 15.75
CA MET A 108 5.31 -1.16 14.78
C MET A 108 4.06 -0.29 14.59
N LEU A 109 2.91 -0.93 14.38
CA LEU A 109 1.62 -0.25 14.26
C LEU A 109 1.25 0.49 15.54
N MET A 110 1.56 -0.07 16.70
CA MET A 110 1.36 0.59 17.99
C MET A 110 2.09 1.93 18.04
N LEU A 111 3.36 2.00 17.65
CA LEU A 111 4.11 3.25 17.64
C LEU A 111 3.62 4.22 16.55
N TRP A 112 3.29 3.72 15.36
CA TRP A 112 2.73 4.55 14.29
C TRP A 112 1.39 5.16 14.65
N HIS A 113 0.46 4.36 15.18
CA HIS A 113 -0.85 4.85 15.61
C HIS A 113 -0.73 5.82 16.79
N THR A 114 0.16 5.52 17.75
CA THR A 114 0.43 6.42 18.87
C THR A 114 0.92 7.78 18.36
N ARG A 115 1.92 7.79 17.47
CA ARG A 115 2.38 9.02 16.84
C ARG A 115 1.25 9.74 16.09
N PHE A 116 0.46 9.01 15.31
CA PHE A 116 -0.67 9.57 14.57
C PHE A 116 -1.70 10.23 15.49
N VAL A 117 -2.08 9.57 16.59
CA VAL A 117 -3.01 10.12 17.57
C VAL A 117 -2.47 11.41 18.17
N PHE A 118 -1.22 11.42 18.63
CA PHE A 118 -0.62 12.61 19.24
C PHE A 118 -0.43 13.77 18.26
N THR A 119 -0.02 13.50 17.03
CA THR A 119 0.10 14.55 15.99
C THR A 119 -1.24 15.18 15.65
N ASN A 120 -2.31 14.36 15.55
CA ASN A 120 -3.66 14.89 15.32
C ASN A 120 -4.18 15.71 16.50
N LEU A 121 -3.95 15.26 17.74
CA LEU A 121 -4.31 16.03 18.94
C LEU A 121 -3.54 17.36 19.03
N ALA A 122 -2.32 17.39 18.51
CA ALA A 122 -1.52 18.62 18.42
C ALA A 122 -1.92 19.53 17.23
N GLY A 123 -2.99 19.18 16.49
CA GLY A 123 -3.48 19.97 15.34
C GLY A 123 -2.61 19.85 14.08
N ILE A 124 -1.68 18.91 14.03
CA ILE A 124 -0.84 18.67 12.85
C ILE A 124 -1.61 17.73 11.91
N THR A 125 -2.04 18.26 10.77
CA THR A 125 -2.74 17.47 9.75
C THR A 125 -1.77 16.55 9.01
N VAL A 126 -2.15 15.28 8.90
CA VAL A 126 -1.40 14.30 8.09
C VAL A 126 -1.98 14.31 6.68
N GLY A 127 -1.19 14.76 5.71
CA GLY A 127 -1.57 14.72 4.29
C GLY A 127 -1.47 13.31 3.73
N TRP A 128 -2.34 12.98 2.77
CA TRP A 128 -2.21 11.77 1.97
C TRP A 128 -1.26 12.03 0.80
N THR A 129 -0.19 11.29 0.74
CA THR A 129 0.65 11.23 -0.45
C THR A 129 0.15 10.15 -1.38
N THR A 130 0.16 10.43 -2.69
CA THR A 130 -0.17 9.42 -3.71
C THR A 130 0.73 8.21 -3.57
N GLN A 131 0.13 7.03 -3.51
CA GLN A 131 0.89 5.78 -3.48
C GLN A 131 1.44 5.50 -4.88
N ASN A 132 2.72 5.16 -4.96
CA ASN A 132 3.30 4.64 -6.20
C ASN A 132 2.82 3.20 -6.39
N ARG A 133 1.87 3.01 -7.31
CA ARG A 133 1.24 1.70 -7.59
C ARG A 133 2.13 0.77 -8.42
N ASP A 134 3.14 1.31 -9.09
CA ASP A 134 4.04 0.58 -9.97
C ASP A 134 5.31 0.10 -9.26
N ALA A 135 5.47 0.41 -7.97
CA ALA A 135 6.61 -0.04 -7.19
C ALA A 135 6.49 -1.52 -6.81
N ASP A 136 7.55 -2.28 -7.06
CA ASP A 136 7.64 -3.71 -6.69
C ASP A 136 7.83 -3.94 -5.19
N GLY A 137 7.82 -2.89 -4.40
CA GLY A 137 7.97 -2.89 -2.94
C GLY A 137 8.63 -1.61 -2.43
N ILE A 138 8.89 -1.58 -1.12
CA ILE A 138 9.57 -0.48 -0.45
C ILE A 138 11.09 -0.68 -0.55
N ASP A 139 11.80 0.38 -1.00
CA ASP A 139 13.26 0.38 -1.04
C ASP A 139 13.88 0.37 0.37
N TRP A 140 15.07 -0.26 0.52
CA TRP A 140 15.78 -0.38 1.78
C TRP A 140 16.13 0.97 2.41
N LEU A 141 16.56 1.94 1.61
CA LEU A 141 16.89 3.27 2.10
C LEU A 141 15.66 4.01 2.62
N TYR A 142 14.55 3.91 1.90
CA TYR A 142 13.27 4.47 2.35
C TYR A 142 12.78 3.81 3.65
N ALA A 143 12.84 2.47 3.72
CA ALA A 143 12.48 1.73 4.93
C ALA A 143 13.36 2.11 6.12
N LEU A 144 14.67 2.28 5.91
CA LEU A 144 15.61 2.76 6.92
C LEU A 144 15.23 4.15 7.41
N GLN A 145 15.05 5.11 6.50
CA GLN A 145 14.69 6.50 6.86
C GLN A 145 13.37 6.57 7.64
N ARG A 146 12.44 5.68 7.35
CA ARG A 146 11.11 5.70 7.96
C ARG A 146 11.04 4.95 9.29
N ASN A 147 11.78 3.84 9.43
CA ASN A 147 11.66 2.90 10.56
C ASN A 147 12.89 2.84 11.48
N TRP A 148 13.97 3.61 11.24
CA TRP A 148 15.16 3.58 12.08
C TRP A 148 14.85 3.85 13.56
N GLY A 149 13.90 4.75 13.84
CA GLY A 149 13.46 5.06 15.20
C GLY A 149 12.79 3.86 15.88
N HIS A 150 12.02 3.06 15.15
CA HIS A 150 11.41 1.83 15.69
C HIS A 150 12.49 0.80 16.04
N THR A 151 13.45 0.59 15.13
CA THR A 151 14.60 -0.29 15.37
C THR A 151 15.40 0.17 16.60
N LEU A 152 15.71 1.47 16.70
CA LEU A 152 16.45 2.01 17.84
C LEU A 152 15.69 1.80 19.16
N ILE A 153 14.38 2.09 19.16
CA ILE A 153 13.53 1.86 20.34
C ILE A 153 13.52 0.36 20.71
N GLY A 154 13.36 -0.53 19.71
CA GLY A 154 13.33 -1.97 19.94
C GLY A 154 14.63 -2.50 20.56
N VAL A 155 15.77 -2.08 20.03
CA VAL A 155 17.10 -2.48 20.53
C VAL A 155 17.38 -1.89 21.91
N ALA A 156 17.15 -0.60 22.09
CA ALA A 156 17.38 0.07 23.39
C ALA A 156 16.45 -0.48 24.47
N TRP A 157 15.18 -0.69 24.16
CA TRP A 157 14.22 -1.27 25.08
C TRP A 157 14.55 -2.74 25.38
N GLY A 158 14.98 -3.51 24.40
CA GLY A 158 15.45 -4.88 24.59
C GLY A 158 16.66 -4.96 25.50
N ALA A 159 17.67 -4.12 25.29
CA ALA A 159 18.84 -4.02 26.16
C ALA A 159 18.45 -3.63 27.60
N PHE A 160 17.54 -2.67 27.75
CA PHE A 160 17.02 -2.27 29.07
C PHE A 160 16.30 -3.39 29.79
N ILE A 161 15.39 -4.12 29.11
CA ILE A 161 14.66 -5.25 29.72
C ILE A 161 15.62 -6.40 30.07
N TRP A 162 16.58 -6.70 29.21
CA TRP A 162 17.60 -7.71 29.48
C TRP A 162 18.40 -7.38 30.76
N TRP A 163 18.81 -6.13 30.90
CA TRP A 163 19.49 -5.66 32.11
C TRP A 163 18.59 -5.69 33.35
N LEU A 164 17.29 -5.41 33.17
CA LEU A 164 16.32 -5.43 34.27
C LEU A 164 16.04 -6.83 34.75
N SER A 165 15.70 -7.76 33.84
CA SER A 165 15.43 -9.17 34.09
C SER A 165 15.50 -9.98 32.80
N PRO A 166 16.44 -10.96 32.68
CA PRO A 166 16.49 -11.87 31.54
C PRO A 166 15.21 -12.67 31.33
N ASP A 167 14.53 -13.08 32.40
CA ASP A 167 13.25 -13.83 32.30
C ASP A 167 12.16 -12.96 31.66
N LEU A 168 12.10 -11.70 32.03
CA LEU A 168 11.16 -10.74 31.46
C LEU A 168 11.44 -10.47 29.98
N PHE A 169 12.70 -10.50 29.57
CA PHE A 169 13.12 -10.31 28.18
C PHE A 169 12.43 -11.33 27.24
N TRP A 170 12.35 -12.59 27.61
CA TRP A 170 11.73 -13.62 26.78
C TRP A 170 10.23 -13.40 26.59
N TRP A 171 9.54 -12.87 27.60
CA TRP A 171 8.13 -12.49 27.49
C TRP A 171 7.90 -11.31 26.52
N PHE A 172 8.85 -10.38 26.49
CA PHE A 172 8.79 -9.22 25.60
C PHE A 172 9.34 -9.49 24.19
N THR A 173 9.98 -10.63 23.97
CA THR A 173 10.64 -10.96 22.69
C THR A 173 9.76 -10.71 21.46
N PRO A 174 8.47 -11.06 21.39
CA PRO A 174 7.66 -10.77 20.20
C PRO A 174 7.54 -9.28 19.89
N VAL A 175 7.39 -8.45 20.94
CA VAL A 175 7.31 -6.98 20.80
C VAL A 175 8.66 -6.41 20.39
N LEU A 176 9.72 -6.81 21.07
CA LEU A 176 11.09 -6.34 20.82
C LEU A 176 11.56 -6.74 19.43
N ALA A 177 11.29 -7.99 19.01
CA ALA A 177 11.64 -8.48 17.69
C ALA A 177 10.91 -7.68 16.59
N GLY A 178 9.61 -7.43 16.75
CA GLY A 178 8.84 -6.62 15.81
C GLY A 178 9.40 -5.22 15.61
N LEU A 179 9.86 -4.57 16.69
CA LEU A 179 10.49 -3.25 16.62
C LEU A 179 11.91 -3.31 16.08
N ALA A 180 12.76 -4.22 16.59
CA ALA A 180 14.16 -4.35 16.20
C ALA A 180 14.28 -4.70 14.71
N PHE A 181 13.42 -5.56 14.20
CA PHE A 181 13.39 -5.98 12.79
C PHE A 181 12.40 -5.16 11.94
N SER A 182 11.99 -3.98 12.38
CA SER A 182 11.00 -3.15 11.67
C SER A 182 11.42 -2.80 10.23
N ILE A 183 12.71 -2.56 9.98
CA ILE A 183 13.24 -2.25 8.65
C ILE A 183 13.12 -3.46 7.71
N PRO A 184 13.74 -4.62 7.97
CA PRO A 184 13.60 -5.79 7.09
C PRO A 184 12.16 -6.29 6.99
N LEU A 185 11.35 -6.22 8.06
CA LEU A 185 9.93 -6.58 8.00
C LEU A 185 9.18 -5.70 6.99
N SER A 186 9.38 -4.38 7.03
CA SER A 186 8.74 -3.46 6.08
C SER A 186 9.12 -3.74 4.63
N VAL A 187 10.40 -4.02 4.36
CA VAL A 187 10.88 -4.34 3.01
C VAL A 187 10.33 -5.68 2.54
N LEU A 188 10.47 -6.74 3.35
CA LEU A 188 10.07 -8.10 2.93
C LEU A 188 8.56 -8.22 2.72
N THR A 189 7.75 -7.63 3.60
CA THR A 189 6.28 -7.71 3.50
C THR A 189 5.69 -6.81 2.41
N SER A 190 6.43 -5.81 1.93
CA SER A 190 6.00 -4.96 0.82
C SER A 190 6.32 -5.56 -0.56
N ARG A 191 7.18 -6.58 -0.65
CA ARG A 191 7.64 -7.15 -1.91
C ARG A 191 6.56 -7.93 -2.63
N ARG A 192 6.26 -7.50 -3.85
CA ARG A 192 5.26 -8.13 -4.73
C ARG A 192 5.67 -9.53 -5.18
N ASP A 193 6.96 -9.76 -5.44
CA ASP A 193 7.49 -11.06 -5.87
C ASP A 193 7.29 -12.14 -4.79
N LEU A 194 7.47 -11.79 -3.50
CA LEU A 194 7.22 -12.72 -2.38
C LEU A 194 5.74 -13.04 -2.25
N GLY A 195 4.86 -12.05 -2.41
CA GLY A 195 3.41 -12.27 -2.44
C GLY A 195 2.99 -13.19 -3.60
N THR A 196 3.55 -12.99 -4.79
CA THR A 196 3.29 -13.83 -5.96
C THR A 196 3.77 -15.28 -5.73
N ARG A 197 4.94 -15.48 -5.14
CA ARG A 197 5.44 -16.82 -4.78
C ARG A 197 4.56 -17.50 -3.73
N ALA A 198 4.15 -16.76 -2.69
CA ALA A 198 3.24 -17.29 -1.67
C ALA A 198 1.92 -17.77 -2.31
N LYS A 199 1.36 -16.98 -3.23
CA LYS A 199 0.18 -17.34 -4.00
C LYS A 199 0.39 -18.59 -4.87
N GLN A 200 1.53 -18.71 -5.55
CA GLN A 200 1.88 -19.90 -6.34
C GLN A 200 1.99 -21.17 -5.48
N LEU A 201 2.43 -21.03 -4.23
CA LEU A 201 2.44 -22.10 -3.23
C LEU A 201 1.06 -22.38 -2.62
N GLY A 202 0.02 -21.65 -3.03
CA GLY A 202 -1.32 -21.78 -2.50
C GLY A 202 -1.51 -21.20 -1.09
N LEU A 203 -0.59 -20.33 -0.65
CA LEU A 203 -0.65 -19.67 0.65
C LEU A 203 -1.37 -18.31 0.54
N PHE A 204 -2.10 -17.93 1.59
CA PHE A 204 -2.84 -16.67 1.68
C PHE A 204 -3.86 -16.43 0.56
N LEU A 205 -4.35 -17.52 -0.07
CA LEU A 205 -5.34 -17.44 -1.13
C LEU A 205 -6.67 -16.90 -0.59
N THR A 206 -7.28 -16.01 -1.38
CA THR A 206 -8.67 -15.59 -1.18
C THR A 206 -9.60 -16.24 -2.20
N PRO A 207 -10.91 -16.36 -1.92
CA PRO A 207 -11.86 -16.91 -2.88
C PRO A 207 -11.86 -16.20 -4.23
N GLU A 208 -11.65 -14.88 -4.24
CA GLU A 208 -11.62 -14.03 -5.43
C GLU A 208 -10.42 -14.31 -6.34
N GLU A 209 -9.35 -14.89 -5.77
CA GLU A 209 -8.16 -15.27 -6.54
C GLU A 209 -8.30 -16.60 -7.24
N THR A 210 -9.07 -17.54 -6.66
CA THR A 210 -9.33 -18.86 -7.21
C THR A 210 -10.60 -18.88 -8.07
N GLN A 211 -11.62 -18.10 -7.69
CA GLN A 211 -12.89 -17.95 -8.41
C GLN A 211 -13.24 -16.47 -8.52
N PRO A 212 -12.59 -15.73 -9.45
CA PRO A 212 -12.82 -14.30 -9.60
C PRO A 212 -14.28 -13.98 -9.90
N PRO A 213 -14.85 -12.92 -9.31
CA PRO A 213 -16.21 -12.47 -9.62
C PRO A 213 -16.34 -12.09 -11.11
N ARG A 214 -17.58 -12.13 -11.62
CA ARG A 214 -17.86 -11.90 -13.04
C ARG A 214 -17.35 -10.56 -13.54
N GLU A 215 -17.38 -9.53 -12.70
CA GLU A 215 -16.88 -8.19 -12.98
C GLU A 215 -15.38 -8.19 -13.26
N LEU A 216 -14.58 -8.91 -12.46
CA LEU A 216 -13.14 -9.06 -12.68
C LEU A 216 -12.83 -9.90 -13.93
N VAL A 217 -13.63 -10.94 -14.21
CA VAL A 217 -13.48 -11.73 -15.44
C VAL A 217 -13.78 -10.85 -16.66
N SER A 218 -14.89 -10.10 -16.62
CA SER A 218 -15.25 -9.16 -17.67
C SER A 218 -14.18 -8.08 -17.86
N LEU A 219 -13.69 -7.49 -16.77
CA LEU A 219 -12.62 -6.51 -16.85
C LEU A 219 -11.35 -7.09 -17.50
N ARG A 220 -10.93 -8.28 -17.08
CA ARG A 220 -9.76 -8.96 -17.66
C ARG A 220 -9.96 -9.28 -19.14
N SER A 221 -11.15 -9.71 -19.55
CA SER A 221 -11.44 -9.96 -20.97
C SER A 221 -11.40 -8.68 -21.80
N HIS A 222 -11.94 -7.56 -21.29
CA HIS A 222 -11.84 -6.27 -21.97
C HIS A 222 -10.40 -5.76 -22.04
N MET A 223 -9.63 -5.93 -20.97
CA MET A 223 -8.19 -5.58 -21.00
C MET A 223 -7.41 -6.45 -21.97
N ALA A 224 -7.69 -7.76 -22.01
CA ALA A 224 -7.05 -8.67 -22.96
C ALA A 224 -7.43 -8.35 -24.41
N ILE A 225 -8.69 -8.02 -24.70
CA ILE A 225 -9.13 -7.55 -26.02
C ILE A 225 -8.40 -6.24 -26.38
N HIS A 226 -8.31 -5.30 -25.43
CA HIS A 226 -7.58 -4.06 -25.60
C HIS A 226 -6.08 -4.30 -25.84
N ASP A 227 -5.48 -5.26 -25.11
CA ASP A 227 -4.08 -5.64 -25.29
C ASP A 227 -3.86 -6.38 -26.65
N LEU A 228 -4.83 -7.14 -27.12
CA LEU A 228 -4.79 -7.79 -28.44
C LEU A 228 -5.04 -6.81 -29.60
N THR A 229 -5.94 -5.85 -29.41
CA THR A 229 -6.24 -4.80 -30.43
C THR A 229 -5.22 -3.67 -30.40
N GLY A 230 -4.53 -3.46 -29.31
CA GLY A 230 -3.49 -2.46 -29.17
C GLY A 230 -2.18 -3.06 -28.73
N ALA A 231 -1.69 -4.16 -29.37
CA ALA A 231 -0.50 -4.93 -29.00
C ALA A 231 0.71 -4.06 -28.59
N GLU A 232 0.54 -3.31 -27.51
CA GLU A 232 1.63 -2.64 -26.83
C GLU A 232 2.33 -3.68 -25.99
N THR A 233 3.43 -4.18 -26.49
CA THR A 233 4.44 -4.84 -25.70
C THR A 233 4.74 -3.95 -24.48
N GLU A 234 4.98 -4.52 -23.33
CA GLU A 234 5.33 -3.79 -22.08
C GLU A 234 6.45 -2.75 -22.32
N ALA A 235 7.35 -3.03 -23.26
CA ALA A 235 8.36 -2.12 -23.78
C ALA A 235 7.79 -0.84 -24.42
N ASN A 236 6.60 -0.90 -25.02
CA ASN A 236 5.96 0.27 -25.64
C ASN A 236 5.21 1.13 -24.61
N ARG A 237 4.71 0.53 -23.50
CA ARG A 237 4.11 1.28 -22.39
C ARG A 237 5.14 2.12 -21.63
N CYS A 238 6.38 1.66 -21.59
CA CYS A 238 7.50 2.34 -20.92
C CYS A 238 8.21 3.36 -21.81
N ARG A 239 7.79 3.52 -23.08
CA ARG A 239 8.40 4.54 -23.95
C ARG A 239 8.03 5.95 -23.49
N PRO A 240 8.99 6.87 -23.48
CA PRO A 240 8.71 8.27 -23.17
C PRO A 240 7.57 8.80 -24.07
N HIS A 241 6.57 9.41 -23.46
CA HIS A 241 5.42 10.04 -24.14
C HIS A 241 4.45 9.09 -24.88
N ALA A 242 4.42 7.80 -24.58
CA ALA A 242 3.48 6.84 -25.20
C ALA A 242 2.00 7.24 -25.02
N GLY A 243 1.62 7.76 -23.86
CA GLY A 243 0.28 8.28 -23.61
C GLY A 243 -0.09 9.48 -24.50
N LEU A 244 0.85 10.37 -24.78
CA LEU A 244 0.67 11.51 -25.66
C LEU A 244 0.48 11.04 -27.12
N SER A 245 1.31 10.13 -27.62
CA SER A 245 1.16 9.59 -28.98
C SER A 245 -0.20 8.93 -29.18
N ARG A 246 -0.66 8.13 -28.23
CA ARG A 246 -1.99 7.52 -28.26
C ARG A 246 -3.11 8.55 -28.26
N ALA A 247 -3.05 9.52 -27.35
CA ALA A 247 -4.08 10.56 -27.26
C ALA A 247 -4.18 11.41 -28.54
N VAL A 248 -3.08 11.52 -29.30
CA VAL A 248 -3.05 12.28 -30.56
C VAL A 248 -3.34 11.41 -31.78
N LEU A 249 -2.75 10.22 -31.89
CA LEU A 249 -2.81 9.40 -33.12
C LEU A 249 -3.99 8.42 -33.17
N ASP A 250 -4.36 7.83 -32.02
CA ASP A 250 -5.47 6.89 -31.98
C ASP A 250 -6.82 7.64 -32.00
N PRO A 251 -7.65 7.45 -33.04
CA PRO A 251 -8.91 8.20 -33.19
C PRO A 251 -9.89 7.91 -32.05
N TYR A 252 -9.92 6.68 -31.54
CA TYR A 252 -10.81 6.29 -30.44
C TYR A 252 -10.36 6.92 -29.11
N VAL A 253 -9.07 6.82 -28.79
CA VAL A 253 -8.51 7.42 -27.58
C VAL A 253 -8.62 8.95 -27.61
N ASN A 254 -8.37 9.57 -28.78
CA ASN A 254 -8.55 11.01 -28.98
C ASN A 254 -10.00 11.43 -28.74
N ALA A 255 -10.98 10.72 -29.31
CA ALA A 255 -12.38 11.02 -29.13
C ALA A 255 -12.82 10.93 -27.67
N ILE A 256 -12.38 9.89 -26.92
CA ILE A 256 -12.65 9.77 -25.49
C ILE A 256 -12.00 10.92 -24.73
N HIS A 257 -10.73 11.20 -24.98
CA HIS A 257 -9.99 12.27 -24.31
C HIS A 257 -10.67 13.63 -24.49
N VAL A 258 -11.01 13.97 -25.73
CA VAL A 258 -11.73 15.21 -26.07
C VAL A 258 -13.12 15.29 -25.40
N THR A 259 -13.82 14.15 -25.31
CA THR A 259 -15.13 14.09 -24.63
C THR A 259 -15.01 14.35 -23.14
N LEU A 260 -14.01 13.74 -22.49
CA LEU A 260 -13.75 13.93 -21.06
C LEU A 260 -13.37 15.40 -20.76
N LEU A 261 -12.59 16.04 -21.61
CA LEU A 261 -12.26 17.46 -21.49
C LEU A 261 -13.53 18.33 -21.59
N ARG A 262 -14.42 18.04 -22.54
CA ARG A 262 -15.69 18.77 -22.71
C ARG A 262 -16.59 18.67 -21.49
N GLU A 263 -16.64 17.50 -20.85
CA GLU A 263 -17.47 17.27 -19.67
C GLU A 263 -16.86 17.81 -18.38
N LYS A 264 -15.71 18.47 -18.43
CA LYS A 264 -14.99 19.01 -17.25
C LYS A 264 -14.74 17.95 -16.16
N LYS A 265 -14.55 16.72 -16.56
CA LYS A 265 -14.21 15.60 -15.64
C LYS A 265 -12.72 15.53 -15.29
N LEU A 266 -11.95 16.59 -15.60
CA LEU A 266 -10.56 16.71 -15.18
C LEU A 266 -10.46 16.78 -13.66
N ASN A 267 -9.43 16.13 -13.14
CA ASN A 267 -9.11 16.25 -11.72
C ASN A 267 -8.94 17.74 -11.34
N PRO A 268 -9.57 18.22 -10.26
CA PRO A 268 -9.52 19.62 -9.83
C PRO A 268 -8.09 20.19 -9.71
N VAL A 269 -7.11 19.36 -9.33
CA VAL A 269 -5.70 19.75 -9.25
C VAL A 269 -5.14 20.20 -10.60
N TYR A 270 -5.54 19.54 -11.67
CA TYR A 270 -5.13 19.92 -13.02
C TYR A 270 -5.89 21.14 -13.55
N ALA A 271 -7.18 21.26 -13.20
CA ALA A 271 -7.99 22.42 -13.58
C ALA A 271 -7.38 23.72 -13.04
N GLU A 272 -6.92 23.75 -11.80
CA GLU A 272 -6.27 24.93 -11.20
C GLU A 272 -4.92 25.26 -11.88
N GLN A 273 -4.15 24.25 -12.28
CA GLN A 273 -2.91 24.47 -13.04
C GLN A 273 -3.20 25.07 -14.43
N PHE A 274 -4.30 24.65 -15.07
CA PHE A 274 -4.72 25.20 -16.38
C PHE A 274 -5.16 26.65 -16.30
N GLU A 275 -5.88 27.04 -15.27
CA GLU A 275 -6.27 28.42 -15.06
C GLU A 275 -5.05 29.33 -14.83
N ARG A 276 -4.03 28.85 -14.13
CA ARG A 276 -2.77 29.59 -13.90
C ARG A 276 -1.93 29.80 -15.16
N LEU A 277 -1.98 28.87 -16.12
CA LEU A 277 -1.21 28.97 -17.36
C LEU A 277 -1.76 30.02 -18.34
N GLY A 278 -2.93 30.64 -18.03
CA GLY A 278 -3.46 31.83 -18.70
C GLY A 278 -3.58 31.70 -20.22
N SER A 279 -3.72 30.49 -20.71
CA SER A 279 -3.57 30.15 -22.09
C SER A 279 -4.86 30.39 -22.87
N GLY A 280 -4.92 31.47 -23.58
CA GLY A 280 -5.82 31.53 -24.70
C GLY A 280 -5.52 30.37 -25.68
N THR A 281 -6.55 29.79 -26.27
CA THR A 281 -6.47 28.66 -27.22
C THR A 281 -5.36 28.87 -28.32
N GLU A 282 -5.03 30.10 -28.67
CA GLU A 282 -3.98 30.42 -29.64
C GLU A 282 -2.57 30.18 -29.11
N ALA A 283 -2.29 30.53 -27.84
CA ALA A 283 -0.99 30.26 -27.22
C ALA A 283 -0.73 28.74 -27.09
N VAL A 284 -1.75 27.97 -26.68
CA VAL A 284 -1.67 26.52 -26.61
C VAL A 284 -1.54 25.88 -27.98
N ARG A 285 -2.16 26.47 -29.00
CA ARG A 285 -2.01 26.05 -30.40
C ARG A 285 -0.58 26.20 -30.90
N LEU A 286 0.10 27.29 -30.58
CA LEU A 286 1.53 27.48 -30.91
C LEU A 286 2.40 26.41 -30.24
N LEU A 287 2.09 26.00 -28.98
CA LEU A 287 2.74 24.88 -28.34
C LEU A 287 2.45 23.56 -29.08
N GLY A 288 1.24 23.37 -29.59
CA GLY A 288 0.87 22.23 -30.43
C GLY A 288 1.64 22.21 -31.76
N GLU A 289 1.85 23.37 -32.39
CA GLU A 289 2.71 23.51 -33.57
C GLU A 289 4.14 23.08 -33.25
N LYS A 290 4.70 23.59 -32.17
CA LYS A 290 6.04 23.24 -31.69
C LYS A 290 6.14 21.74 -31.38
N LEU A 291 5.11 21.16 -30.75
CA LEU A 291 5.04 19.75 -30.47
C LEU A 291 5.13 18.87 -31.71
N LEU A 292 4.43 19.25 -32.80
CA LEU A 292 4.49 18.52 -34.08
C LEU A 292 5.81 18.72 -34.82
N ALA A 293 6.35 19.94 -34.78
CA ALA A 293 7.56 20.29 -35.55
C ALA A 293 8.85 19.84 -34.87
N GLU A 294 8.93 19.91 -33.54
CA GLU A 294 10.16 19.65 -32.78
C GLU A 294 10.11 18.38 -31.92
N GLY A 295 8.92 17.87 -31.63
CA GLY A 295 8.70 16.67 -30.79
C GLY A 295 8.42 16.98 -29.31
N PRO A 296 7.98 15.96 -28.54
CA PRO A 296 7.55 16.15 -27.18
C PRO A 296 8.68 16.49 -26.18
N GLU A 297 9.92 16.18 -26.52
CA GLU A 297 11.08 16.45 -25.66
C GLU A 297 11.44 17.95 -25.61
N LYS A 298 10.98 18.74 -26.57
CA LYS A 298 11.22 20.18 -26.63
C LYS A 298 10.21 21.02 -25.88
N LEU A 299 9.20 20.39 -25.33
CA LEU A 299 8.22 21.01 -24.42
C LEU A 299 8.49 20.56 -22.98
N ASN A 300 8.34 21.48 -22.04
CA ASN A 300 8.37 21.13 -20.63
C ASN A 300 7.09 20.36 -20.23
N PRO A 301 7.04 19.70 -19.05
CA PRO A 301 5.87 18.95 -18.62
C PRO A 301 4.59 19.78 -18.58
N ASP A 302 4.65 21.03 -18.15
CA ASP A 302 3.48 21.92 -18.03
C ASP A 302 2.97 22.36 -19.39
N GLU A 303 3.86 22.64 -20.33
CA GLU A 303 3.49 22.95 -21.73
C GLU A 303 2.80 21.76 -22.40
N ARG A 304 3.32 20.53 -22.21
CA ARG A 304 2.69 19.31 -22.75
C ARG A 304 1.31 19.09 -22.14
N MET A 305 1.20 19.32 -20.82
CA MET A 305 -0.07 19.19 -20.12
C MET A 305 -1.09 20.23 -20.63
N SER A 306 -0.66 21.47 -20.86
CA SER A 306 -1.52 22.53 -21.42
C SER A 306 -2.08 22.14 -22.77
N VAL A 307 -1.24 21.58 -23.65
CA VAL A 307 -1.66 21.10 -24.98
C VAL A 307 -2.69 19.97 -24.85
N MET A 308 -2.44 19.00 -23.97
CA MET A 308 -3.35 17.85 -23.78
C MET A 308 -4.68 18.21 -23.11
N ALA A 309 -4.77 19.34 -22.46
CA ALA A 309 -5.99 19.77 -21.78
C ALA A 309 -6.86 20.73 -22.56
N ASP A 310 -6.39 21.26 -23.66
CA ASP A 310 -7.24 22.08 -24.52
C ASP A 310 -7.95 21.18 -25.55
N GLN A 311 -9.29 21.10 -25.41
CA GLN A 311 -10.14 20.29 -26.29
C GLN A 311 -9.97 20.64 -27.77
N ARG A 312 -9.90 21.92 -28.11
CA ARG A 312 -9.81 22.36 -29.49
C ARG A 312 -8.44 22.04 -30.10
N VAL A 313 -7.41 22.22 -29.28
CA VAL A 313 -6.04 21.89 -29.69
C VAL A 313 -5.84 20.39 -29.86
N MET A 314 -6.44 19.54 -29.00
CA MET A 314 -6.35 18.11 -29.19
C MET A 314 -7.04 17.58 -30.43
N VAL A 315 -8.22 18.11 -30.79
CA VAL A 315 -8.87 17.79 -32.07
C VAL A 315 -8.01 18.24 -33.26
N TRP A 316 -7.50 19.45 -33.19
CA TRP A 316 -6.63 20.01 -34.22
C TRP A 316 -5.32 19.21 -34.37
N LEU A 317 -4.68 18.83 -33.26
CA LEU A 317 -3.46 18.00 -33.24
C LEU A 317 -3.68 16.64 -33.91
N HIS A 318 -4.78 15.98 -33.60
CA HIS A 318 -5.13 14.71 -34.23
C HIS A 318 -5.21 14.86 -35.75
N GLN A 319 -5.93 15.87 -36.24
CA GLN A 319 -6.06 16.12 -37.66
C GLN A 319 -4.70 16.48 -38.31
N GLN A 320 -3.92 17.37 -37.69
CA GLN A 320 -2.62 17.78 -38.23
C GLN A 320 -1.59 16.66 -38.23
N ALA A 321 -1.59 15.80 -37.26
CA ALA A 321 -0.66 14.66 -37.18
C ALA A 321 -0.83 13.72 -38.39
N TRP A 322 -2.07 13.52 -38.86
CA TRP A 322 -2.36 12.64 -40.02
C TRP A 322 -2.31 13.33 -41.39
N VAL A 323 -2.58 14.63 -41.46
CA VAL A 323 -2.67 15.37 -42.75
C VAL A 323 -1.39 16.09 -43.09
N ARG A 324 -0.57 16.44 -42.12
CA ARG A 324 0.64 17.22 -42.32
C ARG A 324 1.70 16.43 -43.09
N PRO A 325 2.39 17.03 -44.09
CA PRO A 325 3.51 16.37 -44.80
C PRO A 325 4.59 15.88 -43.80
N GLU A 326 5.11 14.68 -44.04
CA GLU A 326 6.13 14.08 -43.14
C GLU A 326 7.35 14.99 -42.93
N GLU A 327 7.72 15.78 -43.92
CA GLU A 327 8.87 16.71 -43.87
C GLU A 327 8.73 17.78 -42.78
N LYS A 328 7.49 18.14 -42.44
CA LYS A 328 7.14 19.13 -41.41
C LYS A 328 6.88 18.55 -40.04
N LEU A 329 7.08 17.24 -39.87
CA LEU A 329 6.92 16.53 -38.61
C LEU A 329 8.27 16.16 -37.98
N ALA A 330 8.38 16.26 -36.67
CA ALA A 330 9.55 15.78 -35.96
C ALA A 330 9.81 14.28 -36.20
N PRO A 331 11.08 13.82 -36.18
CA PRO A 331 11.43 12.41 -36.37
C PRO A 331 10.67 11.47 -35.46
N TRP A 332 10.39 11.90 -34.24
CA TRP A 332 9.61 11.14 -33.26
C TRP A 332 8.18 10.84 -33.72
N TRP A 333 7.49 11.86 -34.29
CA TRP A 333 6.13 11.70 -34.84
C TRP A 333 6.11 10.77 -36.05
N LYS A 334 7.10 10.89 -36.96
CA LYS A 334 7.23 10.00 -38.12
C LYS A 334 7.31 8.55 -37.73
N ALA A 335 8.11 8.25 -36.69
CA ALA A 335 8.24 6.90 -36.13
C ALA A 335 6.91 6.40 -35.55
N MET A 336 6.22 7.24 -34.77
CA MET A 336 4.94 6.88 -34.14
C MET A 336 3.85 6.67 -35.19
N ILE A 337 3.72 7.54 -36.19
CA ILE A 337 2.72 7.41 -37.28
C ILE A 337 2.92 6.12 -38.06
N ARG A 338 4.15 5.77 -38.42
CA ARG A 338 4.46 4.52 -39.10
C ARG A 338 4.06 3.31 -38.27
N GLU A 339 4.36 3.33 -36.96
CA GLU A 339 3.99 2.27 -36.07
C GLU A 339 2.46 2.12 -35.94
N PHE A 340 1.74 3.22 -35.80
CA PHE A 340 0.27 3.21 -35.77
C PHE A 340 -0.36 2.75 -37.07
N SER A 341 0.17 3.16 -38.24
CA SER A 341 -0.32 2.71 -39.55
C SER A 341 -0.11 1.22 -39.81
N GLN A 342 0.88 0.60 -39.16
CA GLN A 342 1.14 -0.85 -39.30
C GLN A 342 0.25 -1.70 -38.38
N ARG A 343 -0.41 -1.11 -37.40
CA ARG A 343 -1.32 -1.83 -36.47
C ARG A 343 -2.70 -2.07 -37.09
N ASP A 344 -3.11 -1.29 -38.07
CA ASP A 344 -4.42 -1.38 -38.71
C ASP A 344 -4.46 -2.40 -39.90
N HIS A 345 -3.40 -3.18 -40.08
CA HIS A 345 -3.27 -4.27 -41.02
C HIS A 345 -2.85 -5.56 -40.33
#